data_3fadba199451b7bb0fb4c33b04ff5e0f
#
_entry.id   3fadba199451b7bb0fb4c33b04ff5e0f
#
_cell.length_a   1.000
_cell.length_b   1.000
_cell.length_c   1.000
_cell.angle_alpha   90.00
_cell.angle_beta   90.00
_cell.angle_gamma   90.00
#
_symmetry.space_group_name_H-M   'P 1'
#
loop_
_entity.id
_entity.type
_entity.pdbx_description
1 polymer ?
#
loop_
_entity_poly.entity_id
_entity_poly.type
_entity_poly.pdbx_seq_one_letter_code
_entity_poly.pdbx_strand_id
1 'polypeptide(L)'
;DIPRGSRSPAATEGGVLTSTPWEATVTGEEAVRCSSNSRSPWAAEDPPRCNSRSLGASDGGALRSSGSWSTTEVEEPPRRTTSRYPWGATEGGGGALRSRPPSSTTSCSHKLLLASFLLLASCLAPAECGNPDAKRLYDDLLSNYNKLVRPVVNVTDVLTVMIKLKLSQLIDVNLKNQIMTTNLWVEQYWYDYKLIWDPAEYGGVKMLHVPSDHIWRPDIVLYNNADGNFEVTLSTKATLHMNGLVEWKPPAIYKSSCEIDVEWFPFDEQSCNMKFGSWTYDGFQVDLRHLDEKEGTNVVELGVDLSEFYMSVEWDILEVPAVRHEKFYTCCDEPYLDITFNITMRRKTLFYTVNLIIPCMGISFLTVLTFYLPSDSGEKVTLSISILISLHVFFLLVVEIIPPTSLVVPLLGKYLIFAMILVSISICVTVLVLNVHFRSPQTHKMAPWVKRVFIHILPRLLIMKRPQYQLNKH
;
A
#
# COMPACT_ATOMS: atom_id res chain seq x y z
N ASP A 1 -22.65 2.08 -58.73
CA ASP A 1 -22.87 0.83 -59.45
C ASP A 1 -22.90 -0.33 -58.47
N ILE A 2 -24.12 -0.84 -58.22
CA ILE A 2 -24.49 -2.09 -57.54
C ILE A 2 -24.63 -3.14 -58.70
N PRO A 3 -24.41 -4.49 -58.53
CA PRO A 3 -25.35 -5.35 -57.82
C PRO A 3 -24.76 -6.58 -57.09
N ARG A 4 -25.39 -7.01 -55.99
CA ARG A 4 -26.32 -8.14 -55.71
C ARG A 4 -25.94 -9.55 -56.24
N GLY A 5 -26.07 -10.53 -55.29
CA GLY A 5 -26.46 -11.92 -55.53
C GLY A 5 -25.74 -12.89 -54.59
N SER A 6 -26.21 -13.38 -53.52
CA SER A 6 -27.28 -14.34 -53.15
C SER A 6 -26.86 -15.82 -53.24
N ARG A 7 -27.08 -16.54 -52.11
CA ARG A 7 -27.48 -17.96 -51.93
C ARG A 7 -26.47 -18.92 -51.32
N SER A 8 -26.85 -19.35 -50.10
CA SER A 8 -26.62 -20.72 -49.57
C SER A 8 -27.35 -21.76 -50.44
N PRO A 9 -27.03 -23.09 -50.33
CA PRO A 9 -27.59 -23.93 -49.30
C PRO A 9 -26.73 -25.13 -48.80
N ALA A 10 -27.09 -25.58 -47.58
CA ALA A 10 -27.47 -26.91 -47.05
C ALA A 10 -26.58 -28.15 -47.21
N ALA A 11 -26.24 -28.70 -46.03
CA ALA A 11 -26.40 -30.04 -45.49
C ALA A 11 -25.87 -31.27 -46.25
N THR A 12 -25.09 -32.10 -45.53
CA THR A 12 -25.38 -33.52 -45.17
C THR A 12 -24.25 -34.15 -44.38
N GLU A 13 -24.60 -34.66 -43.23
CA GLU A 13 -24.42 -36.01 -42.61
C GLU A 13 -23.07 -36.73 -42.64
N GLY A 14 -22.68 -37.21 -41.48
CA GLY A 14 -22.35 -38.60 -41.25
C GLY A 14 -20.95 -38.91 -40.75
N GLY A 15 -20.84 -39.38 -39.49
CA GLY A 15 -19.65 -40.11 -39.11
C GLY A 15 -19.43 -40.20 -37.58
N VAL A 16 -20.12 -41.13 -36.95
CA VAL A 16 -19.91 -41.67 -35.60
C VAL A 16 -18.58 -42.40 -35.51
N LEU A 17 -17.76 -42.13 -34.49
CA LEU A 17 -16.93 -43.17 -33.82
C LEU A 17 -16.65 -42.76 -32.37
N THR A 18 -17.12 -43.61 -31.51
CA THR A 18 -17.01 -43.81 -30.08
C THR A 18 -15.59 -43.99 -29.59
N SER A 19 -15.23 -43.46 -28.42
CA SER A 19 -14.47 -44.18 -27.40
C SER A 19 -14.63 -43.54 -26.02
N THR A 20 -14.93 -44.36 -25.10
CA THR A 20 -15.45 -44.30 -23.74
C THR A 20 -14.45 -43.80 -22.68
N PRO A 21 -14.93 -43.55 -21.45
CA PRO A 21 -14.28 -42.77 -20.41
C PRO A 21 -13.53 -43.61 -19.39
N TRP A 22 -12.63 -42.95 -18.63
CA TRP A 22 -12.09 -43.52 -17.38
C TRP A 22 -12.83 -42.89 -16.18
N GLU A 23 -13.69 -43.71 -15.58
CA GLU A 23 -14.21 -43.52 -14.23
C GLU A 23 -13.12 -43.82 -13.19
N ALA A 24 -12.99 -42.94 -12.21
CA ALA A 24 -12.43 -43.28 -10.91
C ALA A 24 -13.43 -42.83 -9.84
N THR A 25 -14.15 -43.82 -9.37
CA THR A 25 -15.03 -43.81 -8.19
C THR A 25 -14.21 -43.55 -6.93
N VAL A 26 -14.60 -42.55 -6.13
CA VAL A 26 -14.37 -42.56 -4.68
C VAL A 26 -15.67 -42.16 -3.98
N THR A 27 -16.23 -43.13 -3.30
CA THR A 27 -17.37 -43.11 -2.38
C THR A 27 -16.95 -42.51 -1.05
N GLY A 28 -17.84 -41.71 -0.42
CA GLY A 28 -17.69 -41.29 0.96
C GLY A 28 -18.66 -40.18 1.33
N GLU A 29 -19.95 -40.48 1.46
CA GLU A 29 -20.95 -39.65 2.13
C GLU A 29 -20.70 -39.64 3.63
N GLU A 30 -20.61 -38.46 4.23
CA GLU A 30 -21.04 -38.23 5.62
C GLU A 30 -21.89 -36.96 5.68
N ALA A 31 -23.18 -37.22 5.80
CA ALA A 31 -24.22 -36.23 6.05
C ALA A 31 -24.19 -35.81 7.52
N VAL A 32 -23.84 -34.56 7.80
CA VAL A 32 -24.06 -33.93 9.11
C VAL A 32 -25.38 -33.14 9.04
N ARG A 33 -26.40 -33.69 9.74
CA ARG A 33 -27.65 -33.01 10.01
C ARG A 33 -27.42 -31.83 10.96
N CYS A 34 -27.68 -30.61 10.53
CA CYS A 34 -27.92 -29.49 11.41
C CYS A 34 -29.38 -29.43 11.85
N SER A 35 -29.60 -29.68 13.13
CA SER A 35 -30.86 -29.46 13.82
C SER A 35 -30.92 -27.99 14.28
N SER A 36 -31.96 -27.29 13.82
CA SER A 36 -32.34 -25.96 14.30
C SER A 36 -32.80 -26.00 15.75
N ASN A 37 -32.22 -25.18 16.62
CA ASN A 37 -32.89 -24.72 17.82
C ASN A 37 -32.48 -23.29 18.17
N SER A 38 -33.45 -22.41 18.08
CA SER A 38 -33.46 -21.03 18.49
C SER A 38 -33.26 -20.88 20.00
N ARG A 39 -32.35 -19.98 20.43
CA ARG A 39 -32.48 -19.11 21.62
C ARG A 39 -31.19 -18.29 21.82
N SER A 40 -31.29 -16.98 21.66
CA SER A 40 -30.36 -16.05 22.31
C SER A 40 -30.68 -15.98 23.80
N PRO A 41 -29.66 -15.75 24.68
CA PRO A 41 -29.57 -14.43 25.27
C PRO A 41 -28.11 -13.94 25.46
N TRP A 42 -27.96 -12.66 25.54
CA TRP A 42 -26.81 -11.90 25.93
C TRP A 42 -26.40 -12.20 27.38
N ALA A 43 -25.11 -12.50 27.61
CA ALA A 43 -24.42 -12.27 28.88
C ALA A 43 -22.91 -12.22 28.60
N ALA A 44 -22.28 -11.16 29.07
CA ALA A 44 -20.84 -10.96 29.09
C ALA A 44 -20.18 -11.96 30.02
N GLU A 45 -19.08 -12.60 29.62
CA GLU A 45 -18.16 -13.31 30.51
C GLU A 45 -16.71 -13.10 30.09
N ASP A 46 -15.89 -12.79 31.10
CA ASP A 46 -14.46 -12.54 31.05
C ASP A 46 -13.65 -13.76 30.61
N PRO A 47 -12.43 -13.57 30.04
CA PRO A 47 -11.56 -14.67 29.65
C PRO A 47 -10.84 -15.31 30.86
N PRO A 48 -10.61 -16.64 30.88
CA PRO A 48 -9.99 -17.34 31.99
C PRO A 48 -8.49 -17.08 32.07
N ARG A 49 -8.02 -16.73 33.26
CA ARG A 49 -6.62 -16.68 33.65
C ARG A 49 -6.05 -18.09 33.77
N CYS A 50 -5.00 -18.40 33.03
CA CYS A 50 -4.19 -19.59 33.23
C CYS A 50 -3.21 -19.38 34.40
N ASN A 51 -3.39 -20.18 35.45
CA ASN A 51 -2.49 -20.31 36.58
C ASN A 51 -1.42 -21.35 36.25
N SER A 52 -0.15 -20.95 36.17
CA SER A 52 0.98 -21.87 36.10
C SER A 52 1.42 -22.28 37.50
N ARG A 53 1.25 -23.55 37.84
CA ARG A 53 1.84 -24.21 39.02
C ARG A 53 3.18 -24.81 38.62
N SER A 54 4.19 -24.39 39.40
CA SER A 54 5.53 -24.95 39.45
C SER A 54 5.53 -26.37 40.00
N LEU A 55 6.31 -27.26 39.44
CA LEU A 55 6.90 -28.41 40.09
C LEU A 55 8.36 -28.57 39.68
N GLY A 56 9.20 -28.73 40.63
CA GLY A 56 10.60 -28.57 40.66
C GLY A 56 11.40 -29.90 40.59
N ALA A 57 12.69 -29.69 40.64
CA ALA A 57 13.83 -30.57 40.89
C ALA A 57 14.17 -31.58 39.77
N SER A 58 15.41 -31.83 39.39
CA SER A 58 16.72 -31.80 40.09
C SER A 58 17.86 -32.07 39.06
N ASP A 59 19.02 -31.49 39.40
CA ASP A 59 20.39 -31.98 39.23
C ASP A 59 21.06 -32.21 37.87
N GLY A 60 22.15 -31.49 37.67
CA GLY A 60 23.44 -32.11 37.42
C GLY A 60 24.22 -31.59 36.18
N GLY A 61 25.29 -30.84 36.40
CA GLY A 61 26.42 -30.90 35.49
C GLY A 61 26.97 -29.57 34.97
N ALA A 62 27.98 -29.07 35.65
CA ALA A 62 28.83 -27.97 35.28
C ALA A 62 29.73 -28.26 34.07
N LEU A 63 29.92 -27.28 33.21
CA LEU A 63 31.20 -26.98 32.56
C LEU A 63 31.27 -25.51 32.12
N ARG A 64 32.31 -24.86 32.63
CA ARG A 64 32.74 -23.49 32.36
C ARG A 64 33.27 -23.37 30.92
N SER A 65 32.96 -22.29 30.25
CA SER A 65 33.96 -21.56 29.46
C SER A 65 33.55 -20.07 29.36
N SER A 66 34.46 -19.25 29.82
CA SER A 66 34.50 -17.80 29.82
C SER A 66 34.62 -17.23 28.42
N GLY A 67 33.84 -16.22 28.10
CA GLY A 67 33.98 -15.40 26.89
C GLY A 67 33.25 -14.09 27.09
N SER A 68 33.97 -13.08 27.57
CA SER A 68 33.54 -11.70 27.72
C SER A 68 33.33 -11.05 26.35
N TRP A 69 32.16 -10.49 26.10
CA TRP A 69 31.95 -9.48 25.07
C TRP A 69 31.26 -8.27 25.72
N SER A 70 31.95 -7.15 25.61
CA SER A 70 31.57 -5.83 26.08
C SER A 70 30.31 -5.31 25.40
N THR A 71 29.36 -4.88 26.23
CA THR A 71 28.22 -4.05 25.84
C THR A 71 28.71 -2.62 25.58
N THR A 72 28.54 -2.14 24.36
CA THR A 72 28.61 -0.71 24.03
C THR A 72 27.24 -0.11 24.28
N GLU A 73 27.19 0.81 25.25
CA GLU A 73 26.09 1.71 25.53
C GLU A 73 25.84 2.61 24.33
N VAL A 74 24.55 2.68 23.89
CA VAL A 74 24.07 3.67 22.94
C VAL A 74 23.54 4.84 23.73
N GLU A 75 24.24 5.99 23.68
CA GLU A 75 23.84 7.28 24.27
C GLU A 75 22.52 7.79 23.64
N GLU A 76 21.56 8.12 24.51
CA GLU A 76 20.39 8.94 24.16
C GLU A 76 20.80 10.41 23.97
N PRO A 77 20.23 11.15 23.00
CA PRO A 77 20.51 12.58 22.86
C PRO A 77 19.73 13.42 23.91
N PRO A 78 20.33 14.54 24.39
CA PRO A 78 19.80 15.30 25.52
C PRO A 78 18.55 16.12 25.15
N ARG A 79 17.60 16.15 26.09
CA ARG A 79 16.42 17.00 26.07
C ARG A 79 16.81 18.48 26.08
N ARG A 80 16.29 19.24 25.13
CA ARG A 80 16.34 20.70 25.09
C ARG A 80 15.55 21.29 26.26
N THR A 81 16.23 21.88 27.18
CA THR A 81 15.67 22.78 28.19
C THR A 81 15.42 24.15 27.55
N THR A 82 14.22 24.66 27.69
CA THR A 82 13.83 26.02 27.29
C THR A 82 14.48 27.05 28.21
N SER A 83 15.35 27.87 27.66
CA SER A 83 15.97 29.00 28.31
C SER A 83 14.97 30.15 28.47
N ARG A 84 14.68 30.50 29.72
CA ARG A 84 14.07 31.78 30.08
C ARG A 84 15.14 32.86 30.05
N TYR A 85 14.89 33.94 29.34
CA TYR A 85 15.67 35.16 29.41
C TYR A 85 15.34 35.95 30.71
N PRO A 86 16.31 36.40 31.50
CA PRO A 86 16.08 37.38 32.57
C PRO A 86 16.41 38.78 32.06
N TRP A 87 15.49 39.71 32.25
CA TRP A 87 15.80 41.14 32.15
C TRP A 87 16.40 41.60 33.47
N GLY A 88 17.54 42.23 33.37
CA GLY A 88 18.33 42.70 34.49
C GLY A 88 17.72 43.90 35.20
N ALA A 89 17.89 43.85 36.51
CA ALA A 89 17.69 44.95 37.41
C ALA A 89 19.00 45.79 37.48
N THR A 90 18.88 47.08 37.39
CA THR A 90 19.90 48.01 37.83
C THR A 90 19.54 48.58 39.16
N GLU A 91 20.47 48.42 40.10
CA GLU A 91 20.48 49.05 41.44
C GLU A 91 20.73 50.55 41.36
N GLY A 92 20.22 51.26 42.34
CA GLY A 92 20.68 52.61 42.62
C GLY A 92 19.89 53.41 43.66
N GLY A 93 20.36 53.41 44.88
CA GLY A 93 20.39 54.59 45.69
C GLY A 93 19.31 54.74 46.77
N GLY A 94 19.73 54.61 48.02
CA GLY A 94 19.00 54.84 49.23
C GLY A 94 18.72 56.27 49.58
N GLY A 95 17.76 56.49 50.48
CA GLY A 95 17.44 57.78 51.06
C GLY A 95 16.30 57.68 52.07
N ALA A 96 16.69 57.83 53.33
CA ALA A 96 15.85 57.65 54.50
C ALA A 96 14.97 58.86 54.86
N LEU A 97 13.90 58.61 55.58
CA LEU A 97 13.21 59.39 56.62
C LEU A 97 12.31 60.60 56.20
N ARG A 98 11.04 60.52 56.45
CA ARG A 98 10.36 61.25 57.55
C ARG A 98 8.85 61.07 57.50
N SER A 99 8.34 60.66 58.66
CA SER A 99 6.94 60.67 59.07
C SER A 99 6.31 62.06 59.13
N ARG A 100 5.05 62.23 58.69
CA ARG A 100 4.06 63.16 59.27
C ARG A 100 2.60 62.79 58.92
N PRO A 101 1.63 63.16 59.75
CA PRO A 101 0.33 62.46 59.90
C PRO A 101 -0.80 63.04 59.05
N PRO A 102 -2.01 62.50 59.21
CA PRO A 102 -3.03 62.46 58.17
C PRO A 102 -3.90 63.72 58.11
N SER A 103 -4.28 64.14 56.96
CA SER A 103 -5.37 65.12 56.75
C SER A 103 -6.47 64.46 55.88
N SER A 104 -7.63 64.50 56.40
CA SER A 104 -8.93 64.10 55.92
C SER A 104 -9.29 64.63 54.51
N THR A 105 -9.34 63.73 53.52
CA THR A 105 -10.12 63.94 52.29
C THR A 105 -10.66 62.60 51.77
N THR A 106 -11.59 62.01 52.53
CA THR A 106 -12.12 60.67 52.26
C THR A 106 -13.49 60.68 51.55
N SER A 107 -13.86 61.68 50.78
CA SER A 107 -15.18 61.68 50.12
C SER A 107 -15.16 61.73 48.56
N CYS A 108 -14.03 62.08 47.95
CA CYS A 108 -13.97 62.12 46.49
C CYS A 108 -13.40 60.88 45.84
N SER A 109 -12.59 60.13 46.62
CA SER A 109 -11.89 58.94 46.12
C SER A 109 -12.82 57.72 45.86
N HIS A 110 -13.88 57.56 46.70
CA HIS A 110 -14.83 56.45 46.53
C HIS A 110 -15.70 56.57 45.28
N LYS A 111 -16.06 57.79 44.85
CA LYS A 111 -16.86 58.00 43.62
C LYS A 111 -16.03 57.76 42.37
N LEU A 112 -14.75 58.11 42.40
CA LEU A 112 -13.81 57.83 41.30
C LEU A 112 -13.47 56.34 41.19
N LEU A 113 -13.32 55.66 42.31
CA LEU A 113 -13.08 54.18 42.33
C LEU A 113 -14.33 53.43 41.85
N LEU A 114 -15.55 53.86 42.27
CA LEU A 114 -16.79 53.24 41.76
C LEU A 114 -17.02 53.51 40.28
N ALA A 115 -16.72 54.72 39.78
CA ALA A 115 -16.80 55.06 38.37
C ALA A 115 -15.75 54.25 37.52
N SER A 116 -14.55 54.09 38.07
CA SER A 116 -13.51 53.27 37.39
C SER A 116 -13.86 51.79 37.42
N PHE A 117 -14.48 51.32 38.50
CA PHE A 117 -14.96 49.90 38.60
C PHE A 117 -16.15 49.64 37.66
N LEU A 118 -17.08 50.60 37.51
CA LEU A 118 -18.17 50.51 36.55
C LEU A 118 -17.70 50.60 35.11
N LEU A 119 -16.68 51.44 34.80
CA LEU A 119 -16.04 51.47 33.50
C LEU A 119 -15.25 50.18 33.22
N LEU A 120 -14.53 49.61 34.19
CA LEU A 120 -13.86 48.33 34.04
C LEU A 120 -14.86 47.17 33.89
N ALA A 121 -15.98 47.20 34.61
CA ALA A 121 -17.06 46.22 34.49
C ALA A 121 -17.80 46.31 33.16
N SER A 122 -17.94 47.51 32.56
CA SER A 122 -18.49 47.66 31.22
C SER A 122 -17.50 47.27 30.11
N CYS A 123 -16.18 47.29 30.38
CA CYS A 123 -15.16 46.73 29.47
C CYS A 123 -14.99 45.21 29.62
N LEU A 124 -15.51 44.60 30.68
CA LEU A 124 -15.53 43.16 30.91
C LEU A 124 -16.85 42.48 30.48
N ALA A 125 -17.75 43.22 29.80
CA ALA A 125 -18.82 42.57 29.07
C ALA A 125 -18.16 41.58 28.11
N PRO A 126 -18.50 40.27 28.13
CA PRO A 126 -17.95 39.32 27.19
C PRO A 126 -18.28 39.86 25.79
N ALA A 127 -17.25 40.34 25.10
CA ALA A 127 -17.37 40.59 23.67
C ALA A 127 -17.68 39.21 23.05
N GLU A 128 -18.94 38.94 22.74
CA GLU A 128 -19.32 37.78 21.94
C GLU A 128 -18.72 38.02 20.55
N CYS A 129 -17.41 37.69 20.44
CA CYS A 129 -16.67 37.66 19.21
C CYS A 129 -17.08 36.43 18.42
N GLY A 130 -18.19 36.49 17.73
CA GLY A 130 -18.71 35.42 16.89
C GLY A 130 -19.93 35.91 16.09
N ASN A 131 -20.32 35.15 15.07
CA ASN A 131 -21.59 35.34 14.40
C ASN A 131 -22.70 34.72 15.28
N PRO A 132 -23.57 35.53 15.96
CA PRO A 132 -24.58 35.00 16.86
C PRO A 132 -25.62 34.16 16.12
N ASP A 133 -25.92 34.47 14.87
CA ASP A 133 -26.89 33.74 14.05
C ASP A 133 -26.34 32.32 13.68
N ALA A 134 -25.06 32.22 13.37
CA ALA A 134 -24.43 30.94 13.09
C ALA A 134 -24.36 30.05 14.36
N LYS A 135 -24.15 30.64 15.55
CA LYS A 135 -24.20 29.91 16.82
C LYS A 135 -25.61 29.42 17.11
N ARG A 136 -26.62 30.29 16.98
CA ARG A 136 -28.02 29.90 17.17
C ARG A 136 -28.44 28.81 16.21
N LEU A 137 -28.09 28.91 14.92
CA LEU A 137 -28.34 27.87 13.92
C LEU A 137 -27.70 26.53 14.34
N TYR A 138 -26.44 26.55 14.78
CA TYR A 138 -25.74 25.33 15.27
C TYR A 138 -26.48 24.69 16.45
N ASP A 139 -26.85 25.51 17.45
CA ASP A 139 -27.53 25.02 18.66
C ASP A 139 -28.93 24.49 18.31
N ASP A 140 -29.69 25.17 17.43
CA ASP A 140 -31.03 24.78 17.03
C ASP A 140 -31.02 23.47 16.20
N LEU A 141 -30.10 23.31 15.25
CA LEU A 141 -29.99 22.10 14.42
C LEU A 141 -29.58 20.87 15.20
N LEU A 142 -28.66 21.02 16.17
CA LEU A 142 -28.03 19.87 16.86
C LEU A 142 -28.63 19.55 18.21
N SER A 143 -29.43 20.43 18.83
CA SER A 143 -30.00 20.21 20.17
C SER A 143 -30.84 18.93 20.30
N ASN A 144 -31.60 18.59 19.26
CA ASN A 144 -32.44 17.39 19.19
C ASN A 144 -31.99 16.39 18.11
N TYR A 145 -30.78 16.56 17.57
CA TYR A 145 -30.28 15.69 16.51
C TYR A 145 -29.77 14.36 17.06
N ASN A 146 -30.30 13.26 16.57
CA ASN A 146 -29.79 11.91 16.91
C ASN A 146 -28.89 11.38 15.76
N LYS A 147 -27.61 11.35 16.00
CA LYS A 147 -26.59 10.87 15.05
C LYS A 147 -26.56 9.34 14.86
N LEU A 148 -27.24 8.59 15.72
CA LEU A 148 -27.23 7.12 15.65
C LEU A 148 -28.27 6.59 14.68
N VAL A 149 -29.22 7.42 14.24
CA VAL A 149 -30.31 7.02 13.38
C VAL A 149 -30.10 7.59 11.98
N ARG A 150 -30.21 6.74 10.97
CA ARG A 150 -30.16 7.12 9.54
C ARG A 150 -31.13 8.26 9.23
N PRO A 151 -30.71 9.32 8.52
CA PRO A 151 -31.54 10.50 8.27
C PRO A 151 -32.54 10.30 7.12
N VAL A 152 -33.55 9.51 7.38
CA VAL A 152 -34.67 9.26 6.45
C VAL A 152 -35.99 9.50 7.15
N VAL A 153 -37.02 9.90 6.39
CA VAL A 153 -38.35 10.19 6.92
C VAL A 153 -39.07 8.88 7.29
N ASN A 154 -39.07 7.91 6.38
CA ASN A 154 -39.62 6.57 6.63
C ASN A 154 -38.48 5.55 6.69
N VAL A 155 -38.65 4.50 7.47
CA VAL A 155 -37.65 3.44 7.61
C VAL A 155 -37.39 2.70 6.29
N THR A 156 -38.40 2.65 5.43
CA THR A 156 -38.35 2.04 4.09
C THR A 156 -37.65 2.90 3.03
N ASP A 157 -37.42 4.19 3.34
CA ASP A 157 -36.79 5.08 2.36
C ASP A 157 -35.31 4.75 2.23
N VAL A 158 -34.82 4.77 1.00
CA VAL A 158 -33.39 4.55 0.68
C VAL A 158 -32.64 5.87 0.77
N LEU A 159 -31.55 5.87 1.50
CA LEU A 159 -30.65 7.04 1.56
C LEU A 159 -29.57 6.91 0.49
N THR A 160 -29.57 7.82 -0.48
CA THR A 160 -28.50 7.87 -1.48
C THR A 160 -27.25 8.56 -0.90
N VAL A 161 -26.13 7.85 -0.92
CA VAL A 161 -24.81 8.37 -0.54
C VAL A 161 -23.94 8.38 -1.78
N MET A 162 -23.46 9.56 -2.15
CA MET A 162 -22.54 9.72 -3.27
C MET A 162 -21.11 9.78 -2.76
N ILE A 163 -20.21 9.03 -3.40
CA ILE A 163 -18.78 9.00 -3.10
C ILE A 163 -17.98 9.43 -4.32
N LYS A 164 -16.89 10.14 -4.09
CA LYS A 164 -15.85 10.44 -5.07
C LYS A 164 -14.48 10.36 -4.39
N LEU A 165 -13.51 9.80 -5.06
CA LEU A 165 -12.13 9.77 -4.60
C LEU A 165 -11.31 10.80 -5.35
N LYS A 166 -10.48 11.55 -4.62
CA LYS A 166 -9.47 12.43 -5.19
C LYS A 166 -8.10 11.94 -4.74
N LEU A 167 -7.27 11.52 -5.68
CA LEU A 167 -5.93 11.01 -5.38
C LEU A 167 -4.96 12.19 -5.26
N SER A 168 -4.42 12.37 -4.05
CA SER A 168 -3.38 13.37 -3.79
C SER A 168 -1.99 12.80 -4.10
N GLN A 169 -1.69 11.59 -3.64
CA GLN A 169 -0.38 10.98 -3.83
C GLN A 169 -0.46 9.45 -3.81
N LEU A 170 0.27 8.81 -4.71
CA LEU A 170 0.62 7.40 -4.64
C LEU A 170 1.92 7.29 -3.85
N ILE A 171 1.83 6.85 -2.59
CA ILE A 171 2.97 6.85 -1.66
C ILE A 171 3.93 5.71 -1.97
N ASP A 172 3.40 4.47 -2.05
CA ASP A 172 4.18 3.26 -2.24
C ASP A 172 3.34 2.14 -2.86
N VAL A 173 3.97 1.33 -3.70
CA VAL A 173 3.41 0.05 -4.16
C VAL A 173 4.40 -1.03 -3.78
N ASN A 174 4.15 -1.66 -2.64
CA ASN A 174 5.02 -2.70 -2.10
C ASN A 174 4.69 -4.04 -2.74
N LEU A 175 5.51 -4.44 -3.72
CA LEU A 175 5.32 -5.69 -4.46
C LEU A 175 5.40 -6.90 -3.52
N LYS A 176 6.40 -6.94 -2.63
CA LYS A 176 6.66 -8.08 -1.74
C LYS A 176 5.50 -8.35 -0.79
N ASN A 177 4.91 -7.29 -0.24
CA ASN A 177 3.79 -7.39 0.70
C ASN A 177 2.43 -7.34 -0.01
N GLN A 178 2.41 -7.06 -1.33
CA GLN A 178 1.19 -6.91 -2.13
C GLN A 178 0.25 -5.82 -1.60
N ILE A 179 0.83 -4.66 -1.24
CA ILE A 179 0.12 -3.53 -0.65
C ILE A 179 0.36 -2.28 -1.49
N MET A 180 -0.71 -1.58 -1.83
CA MET A 180 -0.67 -0.24 -2.39
C MET A 180 -1.05 0.77 -1.30
N THR A 181 -0.18 1.77 -1.06
CA THR A 181 -0.42 2.86 -0.10
C THR A 181 -0.72 4.14 -0.86
N THR A 182 -1.90 4.71 -0.62
CA THR A 182 -2.38 5.93 -1.28
C THR A 182 -2.82 6.98 -0.28
N ASN A 183 -2.59 8.26 -0.60
CA ASN A 183 -3.16 9.40 0.10
C ASN A 183 -4.34 9.92 -0.73
N LEU A 184 -5.54 9.80 -0.18
CA LEU A 184 -6.80 10.10 -0.82
C LEU A 184 -7.59 11.15 -0.05
N TRP A 185 -8.36 11.97 -0.74
CA TRP A 185 -9.45 12.72 -0.17
C TRP A 185 -10.73 11.99 -0.53
N VAL A 186 -11.47 11.55 0.50
CA VAL A 186 -12.70 10.78 0.32
C VAL A 186 -13.86 11.75 0.42
N GLU A 187 -14.40 12.12 -0.72
CA GLU A 187 -15.53 13.03 -0.78
C GLU A 187 -16.82 12.24 -0.67
N GLN A 188 -17.65 12.57 0.33
CA GLN A 188 -18.93 11.92 0.59
C GLN A 188 -20.04 12.96 0.67
N TYR A 189 -21.17 12.68 0.04
CA TYR A 189 -22.32 13.57 -0.07
C TYR A 189 -23.60 12.78 0.21
N TRP A 190 -24.47 13.35 1.04
CA TRP A 190 -25.81 12.79 1.30
C TRP A 190 -26.78 13.90 1.69
N TYR A 191 -28.07 13.62 1.65
CA TYR A 191 -29.08 14.56 2.09
C TYR A 191 -29.62 14.16 3.47
N ASP A 192 -29.66 15.13 4.37
CA ASP A 192 -30.23 14.98 5.71
C ASP A 192 -31.38 15.95 5.89
N TYR A 193 -32.61 15.44 5.92
CA TYR A 193 -33.81 16.23 6.05
C TYR A 193 -33.92 16.99 7.38
N LYS A 194 -33.21 16.54 8.42
CA LYS A 194 -33.16 17.19 9.74
C LYS A 194 -32.27 18.42 9.77
N LEU A 195 -31.40 18.60 8.79
CA LEU A 195 -30.42 19.69 8.72
C LEU A 195 -30.79 20.73 7.65
N ILE A 196 -32.10 20.97 7.47
CA ILE A 196 -32.63 21.99 6.57
C ILE A 196 -33.00 23.23 7.37
N TRP A 197 -32.65 24.41 6.86
CA TRP A 197 -33.02 25.69 7.49
C TRP A 197 -33.29 26.77 6.44
N ASP A 198 -34.04 27.83 6.84
CA ASP A 198 -34.22 29.03 6.02
C ASP A 198 -33.13 30.04 6.38
N PRO A 199 -32.28 30.45 5.42
CA PRO A 199 -31.26 31.47 5.66
C PRO A 199 -31.83 32.82 6.15
N ALA A 200 -33.07 33.15 5.81
CA ALA A 200 -33.69 34.38 6.23
C ALA A 200 -33.88 34.50 7.76
N GLU A 201 -34.08 33.36 8.44
CA GLU A 201 -34.23 33.28 9.89
C GLU A 201 -32.89 33.36 10.65
N TYR A 202 -31.77 33.10 9.96
CA TYR A 202 -30.45 33.00 10.56
C TYR A 202 -29.43 33.93 9.92
N GLY A 203 -29.83 35.20 9.70
CA GLY A 203 -28.93 36.25 9.24
C GLY A 203 -28.29 36.01 7.87
N GLY A 204 -28.92 35.19 7.01
CA GLY A 204 -28.42 34.87 5.67
C GLY A 204 -27.36 33.75 5.62
N VAL A 205 -27.20 32.98 6.66
CA VAL A 205 -26.25 31.84 6.70
C VAL A 205 -26.71 30.74 5.76
N LYS A 206 -25.96 30.50 4.67
CA LYS A 206 -26.25 29.47 3.63
C LYS A 206 -25.50 28.16 3.84
N MET A 207 -24.38 28.17 4.58
CA MET A 207 -23.61 27.01 4.89
C MET A 207 -23.07 27.09 6.33
N LEU A 208 -22.90 25.93 6.95
CA LEU A 208 -22.38 25.80 8.31
C LEU A 208 -21.36 24.65 8.37
N HIS A 209 -20.23 24.89 9.01
CA HIS A 209 -19.20 23.87 9.23
C HIS A 209 -19.36 23.26 10.62
N VAL A 210 -19.70 21.98 10.67
CA VAL A 210 -19.97 21.22 11.90
C VAL A 210 -18.94 20.10 12.07
N PRO A 211 -18.46 19.79 13.29
CA PRO A 211 -17.66 18.60 13.50
C PRO A 211 -18.41 17.35 13.02
N SER A 212 -17.76 16.51 12.19
CA SER A 212 -18.41 15.35 11.60
C SER A 212 -18.91 14.33 12.64
N ASP A 213 -18.33 14.34 13.84
CA ASP A 213 -18.74 13.47 14.95
C ASP A 213 -20.07 13.87 15.60
N HIS A 214 -20.60 15.04 15.29
CA HIS A 214 -21.89 15.53 15.82
C HIS A 214 -23.07 15.14 14.96
N ILE A 215 -22.84 14.72 13.72
CA ILE A 215 -23.87 14.32 12.76
C ILE A 215 -23.76 12.84 12.42
N TRP A 216 -24.83 12.26 11.84
CA TRP A 216 -24.78 10.95 11.26
C TRP A 216 -23.80 10.93 10.08
N ARG A 217 -22.99 9.88 10.00
CA ARG A 217 -22.05 9.63 8.90
C ARG A 217 -22.33 8.26 8.30
N PRO A 218 -22.26 8.10 6.97
CA PRO A 218 -22.26 6.78 6.36
C PRO A 218 -20.98 6.03 6.79
N ASP A 219 -21.11 4.75 7.04
CA ASP A 219 -20.03 3.85 7.46
C ASP A 219 -19.32 3.22 6.24
N ILE A 220 -18.86 4.07 5.34
CA ILE A 220 -18.14 3.63 4.14
C ILE A 220 -16.72 3.22 4.53
N VAL A 221 -16.37 1.97 4.24
CA VAL A 221 -15.07 1.39 4.57
C VAL A 221 -14.39 0.79 3.35
N LEU A 222 -13.07 0.67 3.41
CA LEU A 222 -12.26 -0.04 2.41
C LEU A 222 -12.27 -1.53 2.73
N TYR A 223 -12.96 -2.36 1.92
CA TYR A 223 -13.11 -3.80 2.15
C TYR A 223 -11.80 -4.58 1.98
N ASN A 224 -10.97 -4.22 1.01
CA ASN A 224 -9.68 -4.86 0.75
C ASN A 224 -8.51 -4.18 1.47
N ASN A 225 -8.73 -3.74 2.68
CA ASN A 225 -7.73 -3.15 3.54
C ASN A 225 -6.68 -4.18 3.97
N ALA A 226 -5.40 -3.78 4.05
CA ALA A 226 -4.27 -4.65 4.38
C ALA A 226 -3.73 -4.47 5.82
N ASP A 227 -4.06 -3.36 6.51
CA ASP A 227 -3.49 -3.02 7.82
C ASP A 227 -4.53 -2.94 8.96
N GLY A 228 -5.80 -3.22 8.67
CA GLY A 228 -6.89 -3.14 9.63
C GLY A 228 -7.48 -1.74 9.84
N ASN A 229 -6.90 -0.69 9.24
CA ASN A 229 -7.42 0.69 9.29
C ASN A 229 -8.40 0.94 8.15
N PHE A 230 -9.61 0.41 8.23
CA PHE A 230 -10.60 0.50 7.16
C PHE A 230 -11.45 1.78 7.20
N GLU A 231 -11.47 2.51 8.31
CA GLU A 231 -12.22 3.75 8.50
C GLU A 231 -11.33 4.99 8.34
N VAL A 232 -11.99 6.13 8.03
CA VAL A 232 -11.31 7.42 8.04
C VAL A 232 -11.00 7.82 9.48
N THR A 233 -9.73 7.95 9.81
CA THR A 233 -9.27 8.27 11.18
C THR A 233 -9.40 9.75 11.53
N LEU A 234 -9.32 10.65 10.53
CA LEU A 234 -9.37 12.09 10.76
C LEU A 234 -10.79 12.63 10.61
N SER A 235 -11.44 12.92 11.74
CA SER A 235 -12.77 13.53 11.78
C SER A 235 -12.73 15.02 11.46
N THR A 236 -12.62 15.36 10.17
CA THR A 236 -12.71 16.74 9.69
C THR A 236 -14.14 17.28 9.83
N LYS A 237 -14.29 18.60 9.75
CA LYS A 237 -15.63 19.21 9.75
C LYS A 237 -16.37 18.86 8.46
N ALA A 238 -17.66 18.57 8.59
CA ALA A 238 -18.59 18.47 7.48
C ALA A 238 -19.18 19.86 7.17
N THR A 239 -19.49 20.12 5.93
CA THR A 239 -20.17 21.34 5.48
C THR A 239 -21.65 21.01 5.29
N LEU A 240 -22.50 21.67 6.05
CA LEU A 240 -23.96 21.60 5.91
C LEU A 240 -24.43 22.72 5.01
N HIS A 241 -25.30 22.42 4.06
CA HIS A 241 -25.94 23.42 3.20
C HIS A 241 -27.41 23.59 3.58
N MET A 242 -27.95 24.77 3.37
CA MET A 242 -29.32 25.14 3.72
C MET A 242 -30.41 24.19 3.18
N ASN A 243 -30.12 23.46 2.10
CA ASN A 243 -31.01 22.48 1.47
C ASN A 243 -30.92 21.08 2.08
N GLY A 244 -30.17 20.93 3.16
CA GLY A 244 -29.94 19.62 3.81
C GLY A 244 -28.84 18.77 3.17
N LEU A 245 -28.13 19.26 2.15
CA LEU A 245 -26.97 18.56 1.60
C LEU A 245 -25.82 18.63 2.61
N VAL A 246 -25.30 17.47 2.96
CA VAL A 246 -24.10 17.31 3.78
C VAL A 246 -22.93 16.92 2.89
N GLU A 247 -21.86 17.65 3.00
CA GLU A 247 -20.62 17.45 2.28
C GLU A 247 -19.49 17.17 3.29
N TRP A 248 -18.87 15.99 3.21
CA TRP A 248 -17.76 15.60 4.08
C TRP A 248 -16.58 15.09 3.26
N LYS A 249 -15.41 15.76 3.42
CA LYS A 249 -14.20 15.53 2.62
C LYS A 249 -12.97 15.29 3.51
N PRO A 250 -12.89 14.16 4.19
CA PRO A 250 -11.73 13.84 5.00
C PRO A 250 -10.54 13.38 4.15
N PRO A 251 -9.30 13.79 4.47
CA PRO A 251 -8.10 13.15 3.96
C PRO A 251 -7.88 11.81 4.68
N ALA A 252 -7.41 10.81 3.96
CA ALA A 252 -7.10 9.51 4.52
C ALA A 252 -5.94 8.84 3.79
N ILE A 253 -5.14 8.07 4.53
CA ILE A 253 -4.12 7.19 3.97
C ILE A 253 -4.67 5.78 4.02
N TYR A 254 -4.80 5.16 2.83
CA TYR A 254 -5.26 3.79 2.71
C TYR A 254 -4.14 2.87 2.27
N LYS A 255 -4.15 1.66 2.84
CA LYS A 255 -3.30 0.55 2.43
C LYS A 255 -4.18 -0.57 1.92
N SER A 256 -4.33 -0.64 0.63
CA SER A 256 -5.16 -1.65 -0.03
C SER A 256 -4.34 -2.87 -0.44
N SER A 257 -4.93 -4.06 -0.30
CA SER A 257 -4.35 -5.28 -0.86
C SER A 257 -4.44 -5.23 -2.38
N CYS A 258 -3.35 -5.55 -3.06
CA CYS A 258 -3.27 -5.55 -4.51
C CYS A 258 -2.64 -6.85 -5.01
N GLU A 259 -3.26 -7.51 -5.96
CA GLU A 259 -2.67 -8.63 -6.68
C GLU A 259 -1.62 -8.10 -7.65
N ILE A 260 -0.37 -8.54 -7.45
CA ILE A 260 0.79 -8.05 -8.21
C ILE A 260 1.16 -9.04 -9.30
N ASP A 261 1.21 -8.58 -10.55
CA ASP A 261 1.76 -9.33 -11.68
C ASP A 261 3.25 -8.99 -11.85
N VAL A 262 4.10 -9.98 -11.62
CA VAL A 262 5.56 -9.83 -11.70
C VAL A 262 6.17 -10.43 -12.98
N GLU A 263 5.36 -10.93 -13.92
CA GLU A 263 5.87 -11.64 -15.09
C GLU A 263 6.90 -10.83 -15.85
N TRP A 264 6.59 -9.56 -16.11
CA TRP A 264 7.42 -8.66 -16.92
C TRP A 264 8.28 -7.69 -16.11
N PHE A 265 8.43 -7.93 -14.81
CA PHE A 265 9.26 -7.07 -13.97
C PHE A 265 10.67 -6.89 -14.57
N PRO A 266 11.24 -5.63 -14.68
CA PRO A 266 10.71 -4.34 -14.20
C PRO A 266 9.90 -3.53 -15.26
N PHE A 267 9.47 -4.13 -16.35
CA PHE A 267 8.65 -3.52 -17.42
C PHE A 267 7.16 -3.82 -17.18
N ASP A 268 6.74 -3.86 -15.94
CA ASP A 268 5.43 -4.29 -15.48
C ASP A 268 4.40 -3.17 -15.47
N GLU A 269 3.16 -3.57 -15.67
CA GLU A 269 1.97 -2.78 -15.48
C GLU A 269 1.13 -3.42 -14.37
N GLN A 270 0.71 -2.64 -13.38
CA GLN A 270 -0.05 -3.12 -12.23
C GLN A 270 -1.45 -2.54 -12.24
N SER A 271 -2.45 -3.34 -11.92
CA SER A 271 -3.83 -2.90 -11.73
C SER A 271 -4.26 -3.20 -10.31
N CYS A 272 -4.28 -2.17 -9.48
CA CYS A 272 -4.66 -2.26 -8.08
C CYS A 272 -6.07 -1.72 -7.88
N ASN A 273 -6.90 -2.44 -7.16
CA ASN A 273 -8.25 -2.01 -6.86
C ASN A 273 -8.40 -1.55 -5.41
N MET A 274 -9.37 -0.66 -5.21
CA MET A 274 -9.84 -0.22 -3.89
C MET A 274 -11.35 -0.37 -3.87
N LYS A 275 -11.84 -1.25 -3.00
CA LYS A 275 -13.26 -1.57 -2.91
C LYS A 275 -13.89 -0.89 -1.70
N PHE A 276 -14.75 0.09 -1.94
CA PHE A 276 -15.49 0.83 -0.93
C PHE A 276 -16.94 0.39 -0.85
N GLY A 277 -17.47 0.27 0.35
CA GLY A 277 -18.85 -0.05 0.58
C GLY A 277 -19.29 0.23 2.02
N SER A 278 -20.59 0.27 2.29
CA SER A 278 -21.11 0.35 3.64
C SER A 278 -20.87 -0.97 4.37
N TRP A 279 -20.41 -0.89 5.62
CA TRP A 279 -20.17 -2.07 6.45
C TRP A 279 -21.45 -2.65 7.05
N THR A 280 -22.38 -1.77 7.49
CA THR A 280 -23.59 -2.18 8.23
C THR A 280 -24.87 -2.13 7.42
N TYR A 281 -24.95 -1.24 6.40
CA TYR A 281 -26.19 -1.03 5.65
C TYR A 281 -26.19 -1.81 4.34
N ASP A 282 -27.32 -2.45 4.04
CA ASP A 282 -27.60 -3.07 2.76
C ASP A 282 -28.04 -2.04 1.69
N GLY A 283 -28.18 -2.48 0.45
CA GLY A 283 -28.55 -1.61 -0.67
C GLY A 283 -29.98 -1.09 -0.62
N PHE A 284 -30.88 -1.69 0.17
CA PHE A 284 -32.23 -1.17 0.39
C PHE A 284 -32.24 -0.05 1.45
N GLN A 285 -31.19 0.06 2.24
CA GLN A 285 -31.07 1.10 3.25
C GLN A 285 -30.18 2.25 2.78
N VAL A 286 -29.03 1.95 2.18
CA VAL A 286 -28.08 2.94 1.67
C VAL A 286 -27.72 2.60 0.23
N ASP A 287 -28.15 3.46 -0.70
CA ASP A 287 -27.75 3.37 -2.12
C ASP A 287 -26.45 4.12 -2.35
N LEU A 288 -25.35 3.37 -2.48
CA LEU A 288 -24.02 3.93 -2.73
C LEU A 288 -23.82 4.16 -4.22
N ARG A 289 -23.52 5.41 -4.60
CA ARG A 289 -23.32 5.83 -5.99
C ARG A 289 -22.02 6.64 -6.14
N HIS A 290 -21.46 6.59 -7.33
CA HIS A 290 -20.39 7.51 -7.69
C HIS A 290 -20.96 8.91 -8.01
N LEU A 291 -20.28 9.99 -7.60
CA LEU A 291 -20.77 11.37 -7.82
C LEU A 291 -20.98 11.68 -9.31
N ASP A 292 -20.10 11.19 -10.18
CA ASP A 292 -20.10 11.43 -11.63
C ASP A 292 -20.76 10.27 -12.42
N GLU A 293 -21.54 9.40 -11.74
CA GLU A 293 -22.28 8.30 -12.36
C GLU A 293 -23.35 8.86 -13.30
N LYS A 294 -23.41 8.30 -14.52
CA LYS A 294 -24.46 8.63 -15.50
C LYS A 294 -25.56 7.58 -15.42
N GLU A 295 -26.79 8.01 -15.55
CA GLU A 295 -27.94 7.09 -15.56
C GLU A 295 -27.77 6.01 -16.64
N GLY A 296 -27.92 4.75 -16.21
CA GLY A 296 -27.83 3.58 -17.08
C GLY A 296 -26.42 3.01 -17.29
N THR A 297 -25.39 3.56 -16.65
CA THR A 297 -24.04 3.01 -16.69
C THR A 297 -23.51 2.78 -15.28
N ASN A 298 -22.97 1.57 -15.03
CA ASN A 298 -22.36 1.24 -13.74
C ASN A 298 -20.85 1.53 -13.72
N VAL A 299 -20.31 2.08 -14.81
CA VAL A 299 -18.87 2.35 -14.98
C VAL A 299 -18.65 3.83 -15.20
N VAL A 300 -17.74 4.40 -14.44
CA VAL A 300 -17.24 5.77 -14.60
C VAL A 300 -15.78 5.70 -15.03
N GLU A 301 -15.47 6.17 -16.23
CA GLU A 301 -14.11 6.09 -16.81
C GLU A 301 -13.07 6.86 -15.99
N LEU A 302 -13.44 8.04 -15.49
CA LEU A 302 -12.63 8.86 -14.59
C LEU A 302 -13.19 8.79 -13.17
N GLY A 303 -13.12 7.62 -12.57
CA GLY A 303 -13.65 7.38 -11.22
C GLY A 303 -12.83 8.02 -10.11
N VAL A 304 -11.53 8.25 -10.34
CA VAL A 304 -10.65 8.96 -9.38
C VAL A 304 -10.20 10.28 -9.98
N ASP A 305 -10.42 11.36 -9.24
CA ASP A 305 -9.97 12.70 -9.64
C ASP A 305 -8.45 12.83 -9.42
N LEU A 306 -7.72 13.16 -10.49
CA LEU A 306 -6.27 13.34 -10.52
C LEU A 306 -5.85 14.83 -10.57
N SER A 307 -6.77 15.77 -10.40
CA SER A 307 -6.48 17.21 -10.55
C SER A 307 -5.40 17.74 -9.59
N GLU A 308 -5.31 17.16 -8.39
CA GLU A 308 -4.33 17.50 -7.36
C GLU A 308 -3.27 16.41 -7.18
N PHE A 309 -3.14 15.53 -8.16
CA PHE A 309 -2.22 14.41 -8.07
C PHE A 309 -0.76 14.87 -8.14
N TYR A 310 0.00 14.55 -7.10
CA TYR A 310 1.45 14.72 -7.10
C TYR A 310 2.09 13.58 -7.89
N MET A 311 2.70 13.91 -9.04
CA MET A 311 3.28 12.95 -9.97
C MET A 311 4.28 12.01 -9.26
N SER A 312 4.04 10.70 -9.34
CA SER A 312 4.94 9.71 -8.79
C SER A 312 6.23 9.64 -9.60
N VAL A 313 7.37 9.52 -8.91
CA VAL A 313 8.68 9.32 -9.56
C VAL A 313 8.90 7.89 -10.04
N GLU A 314 8.10 6.94 -9.56
CA GLU A 314 8.23 5.51 -9.83
C GLU A 314 7.13 4.98 -10.76
N TRP A 315 5.92 5.58 -10.73
CA TRP A 315 4.75 5.08 -11.45
C TRP A 315 4.10 6.14 -12.31
N ASP A 316 3.66 5.75 -13.50
CA ASP A 316 2.76 6.53 -14.36
C ASP A 316 1.35 5.94 -14.24
N ILE A 317 0.35 6.76 -13.87
CA ILE A 317 -1.05 6.34 -13.83
C ILE A 317 -1.59 6.39 -15.25
N LEU A 318 -2.20 5.29 -15.70
CA LEU A 318 -2.77 5.14 -17.03
C LEU A 318 -4.28 5.34 -17.01
N GLU A 319 -4.98 4.59 -16.14
CA GLU A 319 -6.44 4.57 -16.08
C GLU A 319 -6.90 4.49 -14.62
N VAL A 320 -8.05 5.12 -14.33
CA VAL A 320 -8.62 5.18 -12.99
C VAL A 320 -10.13 5.01 -13.00
N PRO A 321 -10.68 3.95 -13.61
CA PRO A 321 -12.11 3.73 -13.67
C PRO A 321 -12.69 3.35 -12.30
N ALA A 322 -13.96 3.67 -12.10
CA ALA A 322 -14.77 3.19 -10.98
C ALA A 322 -15.93 2.35 -11.50
N VAL A 323 -16.19 1.23 -10.84
CA VAL A 323 -17.26 0.31 -11.20
C VAL A 323 -18.12 0.07 -9.97
N ARG A 324 -19.43 0.34 -10.10
CA ARG A 324 -20.42 0.02 -9.08
C ARG A 324 -20.91 -1.42 -9.27
N HIS A 325 -20.91 -2.20 -8.19
CA HIS A 325 -21.38 -3.58 -8.17
C HIS A 325 -22.54 -3.73 -7.19
N GLU A 326 -23.48 -4.57 -7.57
CA GLU A 326 -24.54 -5.08 -6.71
C GLU A 326 -24.33 -6.58 -6.51
N LYS A 327 -24.10 -7.00 -5.29
CA LYS A 327 -23.86 -8.41 -4.97
C LYS A 327 -25.00 -8.95 -4.11
N PHE A 328 -25.59 -10.04 -4.59
CA PHE A 328 -26.52 -10.85 -3.83
C PHE A 328 -25.79 -12.04 -3.24
N TYR A 329 -25.95 -12.26 -1.95
CA TYR A 329 -25.38 -13.42 -1.28
C TYR A 329 -26.45 -14.49 -1.06
N THR A 330 -26.05 -15.76 -1.04
CA THR A 330 -26.96 -16.89 -0.84
C THR A 330 -27.64 -16.91 0.54
N CYS A 331 -27.18 -16.10 1.48
CA CYS A 331 -27.73 -15.98 2.83
C CYS A 331 -28.89 -14.98 2.92
N CYS A 332 -28.99 -14.04 2.00
CA CYS A 332 -29.80 -12.83 2.16
C CYS A 332 -30.38 -12.41 0.80
N ASP A 333 -31.60 -11.90 0.79
CA ASP A 333 -32.27 -11.39 -0.42
C ASP A 333 -31.88 -9.92 -0.71
N GLU A 334 -31.23 -9.25 0.25
CA GLU A 334 -30.83 -7.86 0.12
C GLU A 334 -29.55 -7.73 -0.71
N PRO A 335 -29.47 -6.75 -1.63
CA PRO A 335 -28.24 -6.45 -2.37
C PRO A 335 -27.24 -5.71 -1.48
N TYR A 336 -25.97 -6.08 -1.58
CA TYR A 336 -24.86 -5.33 -0.98
C TYR A 336 -24.14 -4.55 -2.07
N LEU A 337 -24.02 -3.24 -1.87
CA LEU A 337 -23.47 -2.33 -2.85
C LEU A 337 -21.99 -2.05 -2.55
N ASP A 338 -21.18 -2.10 -3.59
CA ASP A 338 -19.80 -1.63 -3.53
C ASP A 338 -19.42 -0.84 -4.78
N ILE A 339 -18.48 0.09 -4.60
CA ILE A 339 -17.81 0.78 -5.70
C ILE A 339 -16.34 0.38 -5.66
N THR A 340 -15.87 -0.22 -6.74
CA THR A 340 -14.47 -0.60 -6.90
C THR A 340 -13.78 0.41 -7.80
N PHE A 341 -12.78 1.09 -7.26
CA PHE A 341 -11.90 2.00 -7.99
C PHE A 341 -10.66 1.25 -8.41
N ASN A 342 -10.41 1.17 -9.71
CA ASN A 342 -9.21 0.52 -10.25
C ASN A 342 -8.17 1.58 -10.60
N ILE A 343 -6.94 1.40 -10.17
CA ILE A 343 -5.81 2.24 -10.54
C ILE A 343 -4.86 1.38 -11.37
N THR A 344 -4.81 1.63 -12.67
CA THR A 344 -3.86 0.99 -13.57
C THR A 344 -2.63 1.88 -13.71
N MET A 345 -1.47 1.33 -13.40
CA MET A 345 -0.22 2.07 -13.35
C MET A 345 0.92 1.31 -14.03
N ARG A 346 1.85 2.04 -14.68
CA ARG A 346 3.03 1.51 -15.33
C ARG A 346 4.29 1.98 -14.62
N ARG A 347 5.24 1.07 -14.43
CA ARG A 347 6.51 1.39 -13.76
C ARG A 347 7.44 2.22 -14.66
N LYS A 348 8.09 3.24 -14.06
CA LYS A 348 9.21 3.96 -14.66
C LYS A 348 10.48 3.13 -14.49
N THR A 349 10.98 2.60 -15.59
CA THR A 349 11.97 1.50 -15.58
C THR A 349 13.41 1.94 -15.41
N LEU A 350 13.71 3.25 -15.50
CA LEU A 350 15.08 3.77 -15.54
C LEU A 350 15.93 3.32 -14.35
N PHE A 351 15.38 3.41 -13.14
CA PHE A 351 16.09 3.01 -11.92
C PHE A 351 16.53 1.54 -11.96
N TYR A 352 15.62 0.64 -12.30
CA TYR A 352 15.90 -0.80 -12.37
C TYR A 352 16.79 -1.16 -13.55
N THR A 353 16.66 -0.45 -14.67
CA THR A 353 17.52 -0.64 -15.84
C THR A 353 18.97 -0.33 -15.50
N VAL A 354 19.23 0.82 -14.87
CA VAL A 354 20.60 1.24 -14.56
C VAL A 354 21.19 0.40 -13.42
N ASN A 355 20.42 0.06 -12.40
CA ASN A 355 20.95 -0.54 -11.17
C ASN A 355 20.91 -2.08 -11.17
N LEU A 356 20.00 -2.71 -11.93
CA LEU A 356 19.89 -4.18 -12.00
C LEU A 356 20.26 -4.73 -13.37
N ILE A 357 19.68 -4.20 -14.45
CA ILE A 357 19.85 -4.83 -15.78
C ILE A 357 21.26 -4.60 -16.31
N ILE A 358 21.78 -3.37 -16.32
CA ILE A 358 23.10 -3.05 -16.85
C ILE A 358 24.21 -3.81 -16.10
N PRO A 359 24.30 -3.82 -14.75
CA PRO A 359 25.31 -4.61 -14.05
C PRO A 359 25.21 -6.10 -14.33
N CYS A 360 23.97 -6.64 -14.38
CA CYS A 360 23.75 -8.04 -14.68
C CYS A 360 24.24 -8.43 -16.07
N MET A 361 23.98 -7.60 -17.08
CA MET A 361 24.51 -7.76 -18.44
C MET A 361 26.04 -7.68 -18.46
N GLY A 362 26.63 -6.74 -17.72
CA GLY A 362 28.07 -6.61 -17.57
C GLY A 362 28.73 -7.87 -17.00
N ILE A 363 28.18 -8.43 -15.92
CA ILE A 363 28.65 -9.67 -15.29
C ILE A 363 28.49 -10.84 -16.28
N SER A 364 27.39 -10.91 -17.00
CA SER A 364 27.19 -11.94 -18.01
C SER A 364 28.21 -11.85 -19.16
N PHE A 365 28.60 -10.65 -19.56
CA PHE A 365 29.66 -10.46 -20.55
C PHE A 365 31.03 -10.96 -20.07
N LEU A 366 31.35 -10.83 -18.76
CA LEU A 366 32.58 -11.33 -18.19
C LEU A 366 32.71 -12.86 -18.32
N THR A 367 31.60 -13.59 -18.40
CA THR A 367 31.65 -15.06 -18.59
C THR A 367 32.33 -15.45 -19.88
N VAL A 368 32.13 -14.70 -20.96
CA VAL A 368 32.79 -14.93 -22.24
C VAL A 368 34.28 -14.61 -22.16
N LEU A 369 34.63 -13.55 -21.38
CA LEU A 369 36.01 -13.14 -21.19
C LEU A 369 36.86 -14.20 -20.47
N THR A 370 36.25 -15.05 -19.59
CA THR A 370 36.96 -16.14 -18.91
C THR A 370 37.59 -17.15 -19.89
N PHE A 371 36.94 -17.39 -21.03
CA PHE A 371 37.50 -18.28 -22.07
C PHE A 371 38.70 -17.67 -22.79
N TYR A 372 38.76 -16.35 -22.87
CA TYR A 372 39.84 -15.63 -23.53
C TYR A 372 41.12 -15.55 -22.69
N LEU A 373 41.02 -15.74 -21.37
CA LEU A 373 42.16 -15.73 -20.46
C LEU A 373 43.09 -16.92 -20.75
N PRO A 374 44.44 -16.74 -20.81
CA PRO A 374 45.37 -17.85 -21.03
C PRO A 374 45.36 -18.84 -19.85
N SER A 375 45.53 -20.15 -20.15
CA SER A 375 45.49 -21.21 -19.14
C SER A 375 46.67 -21.11 -18.13
N ASP A 376 47.80 -20.54 -18.56
CA ASP A 376 49.02 -20.42 -17.75
C ASP A 376 48.89 -19.34 -16.65
N SER A 377 47.90 -18.46 -16.71
CA SER A 377 47.63 -17.46 -15.67
C SER A 377 47.22 -18.04 -14.31
N GLY A 378 46.65 -19.26 -14.31
CA GLY A 378 46.16 -19.95 -13.10
C GLY A 378 44.83 -19.34 -12.56
N GLU A 379 44.38 -18.17 -13.00
CA GLU A 379 43.28 -17.41 -12.41
C GLU A 379 41.90 -17.63 -13.10
N LYS A 380 41.82 -18.53 -14.08
CA LYS A 380 40.55 -18.80 -14.79
C LYS A 380 39.43 -19.28 -13.91
N VAL A 381 39.73 -20.19 -12.98
CA VAL A 381 38.74 -20.79 -12.08
C VAL A 381 38.27 -19.77 -11.06
N THR A 382 39.19 -18.98 -10.49
CA THR A 382 38.90 -17.92 -9.55
C THR A 382 37.95 -16.88 -10.15
N LEU A 383 38.25 -16.42 -11.37
CA LEU A 383 37.38 -15.48 -12.09
C LEU A 383 36.00 -16.07 -12.38
N SER A 384 35.91 -17.31 -12.84
CA SER A 384 34.64 -17.96 -13.15
C SER A 384 33.76 -18.15 -11.90
N ILE A 385 34.36 -18.53 -10.78
CA ILE A 385 33.64 -18.68 -9.50
C ILE A 385 33.19 -17.33 -8.98
N SER A 386 34.00 -16.28 -9.07
CA SER A 386 33.61 -14.93 -8.62
C SER A 386 32.41 -14.39 -9.41
N ILE A 387 32.36 -14.64 -10.72
CA ILE A 387 31.20 -14.31 -11.56
C ILE A 387 29.95 -15.07 -11.11
N LEU A 388 30.07 -16.38 -10.85
CA LEU A 388 28.93 -17.18 -10.38
C LEU A 388 28.39 -16.65 -9.05
N ILE A 389 29.25 -16.33 -8.09
CA ILE A 389 28.85 -15.76 -6.80
C ILE A 389 28.16 -14.39 -7.01
N SER A 390 28.72 -13.56 -7.89
CA SER A 390 28.10 -12.25 -8.20
C SER A 390 26.69 -12.40 -8.78
N LEU A 391 26.47 -13.35 -9.69
CA LEU A 391 25.13 -13.63 -10.23
C LEU A 391 24.16 -14.15 -9.16
N HIS A 392 24.64 -14.98 -8.21
CA HIS A 392 23.80 -15.41 -7.09
C HIS A 392 23.39 -14.25 -6.19
N VAL A 393 24.30 -13.32 -5.89
CA VAL A 393 23.96 -12.13 -5.10
C VAL A 393 22.91 -11.28 -5.82
N PHE A 394 23.03 -11.06 -7.13
CA PHE A 394 22.01 -10.36 -7.90
C PHE A 394 20.67 -11.09 -7.90
N PHE A 395 20.69 -12.42 -7.99
CA PHE A 395 19.46 -13.22 -7.90
C PHE A 395 18.77 -13.05 -6.54
N LEU A 396 19.53 -13.05 -5.44
CA LEU A 396 18.98 -12.81 -4.11
C LEU A 396 18.40 -11.40 -3.95
N LEU A 397 19.02 -10.37 -4.54
CA LEU A 397 18.49 -9.01 -4.56
C LEU A 397 17.15 -8.93 -5.30
N VAL A 398 17.03 -9.63 -6.43
CA VAL A 398 15.76 -9.68 -7.18
C VAL A 398 14.68 -10.41 -6.38
N VAL A 399 14.99 -11.52 -5.74
CA VAL A 399 14.06 -12.28 -4.89
C VAL A 399 13.58 -11.45 -3.69
N GLU A 400 14.42 -10.56 -3.17
CA GLU A 400 14.05 -9.68 -2.05
C GLU A 400 12.96 -8.66 -2.43
N ILE A 401 12.93 -8.22 -3.69
CA ILE A 401 11.98 -7.20 -4.19
C ILE A 401 10.62 -7.83 -4.53
N ILE A 402 10.61 -9.08 -5.00
CA ILE A 402 9.45 -9.74 -5.59
C ILE A 402 8.72 -10.56 -4.53
N PRO A 403 7.35 -10.63 -4.58
CA PRO A 403 6.60 -11.47 -3.67
C PRO A 403 6.92 -12.96 -3.89
N PRO A 404 6.87 -13.80 -2.85
CA PRO A 404 7.07 -15.25 -2.97
C PRO A 404 5.85 -15.89 -3.64
N THR A 405 5.73 -15.71 -4.97
CA THR A 405 4.65 -16.31 -5.76
C THR A 405 5.05 -17.62 -6.38
N SER A 406 4.12 -18.59 -6.44
CA SER A 406 4.27 -19.85 -7.16
C SER A 406 3.60 -19.83 -8.55
N LEU A 407 2.96 -18.72 -8.92
CA LEU A 407 2.19 -18.64 -10.16
C LEU A 407 3.08 -18.37 -11.38
N VAL A 408 4.00 -17.41 -11.26
CA VAL A 408 4.82 -16.94 -12.38
C VAL A 408 6.24 -16.63 -11.91
N VAL A 409 7.23 -17.02 -12.73
CA VAL A 409 8.63 -16.61 -12.52
C VAL A 409 8.89 -15.32 -13.27
N PRO A 410 9.42 -14.27 -12.62
CA PRO A 410 9.73 -12.99 -13.27
C PRO A 410 10.71 -13.16 -14.43
N LEU A 411 10.58 -12.31 -15.46
CA LEU A 411 11.47 -12.33 -16.63
C LEU A 411 12.96 -12.23 -16.23
N LEU A 412 13.27 -11.30 -15.33
CA LEU A 412 14.63 -11.13 -14.81
C LEU A 412 15.13 -12.36 -14.05
N GLY A 413 14.26 -13.03 -13.31
CA GLY A 413 14.57 -14.29 -12.62
C GLY A 413 14.86 -15.42 -13.61
N LYS A 414 14.04 -15.57 -14.67
CA LYS A 414 14.28 -16.54 -15.78
C LYS A 414 15.64 -16.34 -16.41
N TYR A 415 15.99 -15.08 -16.71
CA TYR A 415 17.28 -14.72 -17.28
C TYR A 415 18.45 -15.08 -16.34
N LEU A 416 18.36 -14.72 -15.05
CA LEU A 416 19.43 -14.98 -14.08
C LEU A 416 19.66 -16.49 -13.86
N ILE A 417 18.61 -17.29 -13.78
CA ILE A 417 18.71 -18.76 -13.66
C ILE A 417 19.41 -19.32 -14.90
N PHE A 418 18.99 -18.89 -16.09
CA PHE A 418 19.63 -19.32 -17.34
C PHE A 418 21.12 -18.96 -17.37
N ALA A 419 21.48 -17.71 -17.02
CA ALA A 419 22.86 -17.26 -16.95
C ALA A 419 23.67 -18.07 -15.93
N MET A 420 23.14 -18.36 -14.74
CA MET A 420 23.82 -19.19 -13.73
C MET A 420 24.10 -20.61 -14.23
N ILE A 421 23.16 -21.23 -14.94
CA ILE A 421 23.36 -22.56 -15.56
C ILE A 421 24.51 -22.50 -16.58
N LEU A 422 24.52 -21.48 -17.46
CA LEU A 422 25.59 -21.32 -18.46
C LEU A 422 26.95 -21.10 -17.81
N VAL A 423 27.04 -20.27 -16.75
CA VAL A 423 28.29 -20.06 -16.00
C VAL A 423 28.75 -21.34 -15.33
N SER A 424 27.84 -22.11 -14.74
CA SER A 424 28.19 -23.40 -14.14
C SER A 424 28.76 -24.39 -15.17
N ILE A 425 28.17 -24.47 -16.34
CA ILE A 425 28.68 -25.26 -17.45
C ILE A 425 30.07 -24.74 -17.89
N SER A 426 30.20 -23.41 -17.98
CA SER A 426 31.49 -22.76 -18.31
C SER A 426 32.61 -23.12 -17.31
N ILE A 427 32.31 -23.16 -16.01
CA ILE A 427 33.25 -23.60 -14.97
C ILE A 427 33.66 -25.08 -15.17
N CYS A 428 32.71 -25.93 -15.43
CA CYS A 428 32.99 -27.37 -15.70
C CYS A 428 33.91 -27.53 -16.92
N VAL A 429 33.62 -26.80 -18.02
CA VAL A 429 34.45 -26.79 -19.22
C VAL A 429 35.86 -26.24 -18.93
N THR A 430 35.94 -25.16 -18.17
CA THR A 430 37.23 -24.54 -17.79
C THR A 430 38.11 -25.51 -17.00
N VAL A 431 37.52 -26.22 -16.03
CA VAL A 431 38.25 -27.23 -15.23
C VAL A 431 38.73 -28.38 -16.14
N LEU A 432 37.89 -28.85 -17.07
CA LEU A 432 38.26 -29.87 -18.05
C LEU A 432 39.43 -29.41 -18.94
N VAL A 433 39.35 -28.17 -19.47
CA VAL A 433 40.41 -27.61 -20.32
C VAL A 433 41.73 -27.50 -19.54
N LEU A 434 41.69 -26.99 -18.30
CA LEU A 434 42.89 -26.91 -17.46
C LEU A 434 43.47 -28.31 -17.17
N ASN A 435 42.64 -29.29 -16.85
CA ASN A 435 43.08 -30.67 -16.61
C ASN A 435 43.77 -31.25 -17.86
N VAL A 436 43.22 -31.01 -19.05
CA VAL A 436 43.84 -31.45 -20.32
C VAL A 436 45.12 -30.69 -20.63
N HIS A 437 45.16 -29.38 -20.37
CA HIS A 437 46.30 -28.53 -20.66
C HIS A 437 47.55 -28.94 -19.85
N PHE A 438 47.40 -29.23 -18.56
CA PHE A 438 48.49 -29.64 -17.68
C PHE A 438 48.88 -31.11 -17.78
N ARG A 439 48.24 -31.91 -18.67
CA ARG A 439 48.63 -33.33 -18.86
C ARG A 439 49.92 -33.45 -19.64
N SER A 440 50.89 -34.18 -19.08
CA SER A 440 52.15 -34.49 -19.77
C SER A 440 51.89 -35.48 -20.89
N PRO A 441 52.44 -35.23 -22.10
CA PRO A 441 52.35 -36.17 -23.23
C PRO A 441 53.09 -37.48 -23.01
N GLN A 442 53.97 -37.56 -21.99
CA GLN A 442 54.69 -38.80 -21.61
C GLN A 442 53.82 -39.77 -20.85
N THR A 443 52.88 -39.29 -20.05
CA THR A 443 52.01 -40.13 -19.21
C THR A 443 50.65 -40.43 -19.79
N HIS A 444 50.16 -39.57 -20.74
CA HIS A 444 48.82 -39.71 -21.30
C HIS A 444 48.81 -39.73 -22.83
N LYS A 445 48.24 -40.79 -23.41
CA LYS A 445 48.00 -40.86 -24.87
C LYS A 445 46.60 -40.40 -25.19
N MET A 446 46.47 -39.48 -26.18
CA MET A 446 45.19 -38.97 -26.64
C MET A 446 44.38 -40.07 -27.39
N ALA A 447 43.12 -40.25 -27.01
CA ALA A 447 42.23 -41.20 -27.66
C ALA A 447 42.00 -40.83 -29.13
N PRO A 448 41.90 -41.81 -30.06
CA PRO A 448 41.79 -41.55 -31.51
C PRO A 448 40.58 -40.68 -31.90
N TRP A 449 39.45 -40.86 -31.20
CA TRP A 449 38.23 -40.07 -31.46
C TRP A 449 38.40 -38.61 -31.06
N VAL A 450 39.05 -38.31 -29.91
CA VAL A 450 39.37 -36.98 -29.43
C VAL A 450 40.26 -36.26 -30.42
N LYS A 451 41.30 -36.93 -30.94
CA LYS A 451 42.19 -36.38 -31.97
C LYS A 451 41.43 -36.03 -33.26
N ARG A 452 40.48 -36.88 -33.67
CA ARG A 452 39.65 -36.65 -34.88
C ARG A 452 38.77 -35.43 -34.71
N VAL A 453 38.07 -35.29 -33.55
CA VAL A 453 37.14 -34.19 -33.29
C VAL A 453 37.90 -32.87 -33.07
N PHE A 454 38.83 -32.80 -32.14
CA PHE A 454 39.46 -31.54 -31.72
C PHE A 454 40.59 -31.06 -32.62
N ILE A 455 41.26 -31.95 -33.37
CA ILE A 455 42.38 -31.57 -34.24
C ILE A 455 41.99 -31.48 -35.69
N HIS A 456 41.00 -32.27 -36.15
CA HIS A 456 40.64 -32.30 -37.57
C HIS A 456 39.29 -31.64 -37.89
N ILE A 457 38.24 -31.91 -37.10
CA ILE A 457 36.90 -31.41 -37.41
C ILE A 457 36.72 -30.01 -36.87
N LEU A 458 36.95 -29.77 -35.59
CA LEU A 458 36.68 -28.52 -34.94
C LEU A 458 37.46 -27.32 -35.51
N PRO A 459 38.79 -27.43 -35.80
CA PRO A 459 39.53 -26.33 -36.40
C PRO A 459 39.07 -25.99 -37.82
N ARG A 460 38.55 -26.96 -38.59
CA ARG A 460 37.96 -26.69 -39.91
C ARG A 460 36.63 -25.93 -39.78
N LEU A 461 35.80 -26.37 -38.81
CA LEU A 461 34.50 -25.68 -38.54
C LEU A 461 34.70 -24.26 -38.06
N LEU A 462 35.71 -24.01 -37.22
CA LEU A 462 36.02 -22.69 -36.67
C LEU A 462 36.99 -21.87 -37.53
N ILE A 463 37.38 -22.36 -38.74
CA ILE A 463 38.30 -21.67 -39.67
C ILE A 463 39.65 -21.31 -38.98
N MET A 464 40.09 -22.09 -38.02
CA MET A 464 41.33 -21.86 -37.29
C MET A 464 42.52 -22.38 -38.10
N LYS A 465 43.56 -21.54 -38.34
CA LYS A 465 44.84 -21.94 -38.95
C LYS A 465 45.75 -22.44 -37.84
N ARG A 466 46.42 -23.61 -38.09
CA ARG A 466 47.45 -24.10 -37.18
C ARG A 466 48.66 -23.20 -37.19
N PRO A 467 49.25 -22.81 -36.03
CA PRO A 467 50.52 -22.14 -36.00
C PRO A 467 51.58 -23.11 -36.52
N GLN A 468 52.33 -22.68 -37.53
CA GLN A 468 53.48 -23.44 -38.05
C GLN A 468 54.70 -23.03 -37.21
N TYR A 469 55.15 -23.96 -36.37
CA TYR A 469 56.46 -23.84 -35.72
C TYR A 469 57.52 -24.14 -36.79
N GLN A 470 58.32 -23.15 -37.18
CA GLN A 470 59.55 -23.37 -37.88
C GLN A 470 60.57 -23.86 -36.84
N LEU A 471 60.86 -25.12 -36.81
CA LEU A 471 62.01 -25.67 -36.12
C LEU A 471 63.27 -25.13 -36.82
N ASN A 472 63.89 -24.06 -36.32
CA ASN A 472 65.26 -23.70 -36.72
C ASN A 472 66.12 -24.89 -36.32
N LYS A 473 66.60 -25.65 -37.34
CA LYS A 473 67.69 -26.58 -37.19
C LYS A 473 68.97 -25.78 -36.93
N HIS A 474 69.41 -25.81 -35.69
CA HIS A 474 70.80 -25.53 -35.34
C HIS A 474 71.54 -26.84 -35.31
#